data_af3da9b9b851cf065b877888c264b54f
#
_entry.id   af3da9b9b851cf065b877888c264b54f
#
_cell.length_a   1.000
_cell.length_b   1.000
_cell.length_c   1.000
_cell.angle_alpha   90.00
_cell.angle_beta   90.00
_cell.angle_gamma   90.00
#
_symmetry.space_group_name_H-M   'P 1'
#
loop_
_entity.id
_entity.type
_entity.pdbx_description
1 polymer ?
#
loop_
_entity_poly.entity_id
_entity_poly.type
_entity_poly.pdbx_seq_one_letter_code
_entity_poly.pdbx_strand_id
1 'polypeptide(L)'
;MDATPPKNNEAPNHQLISIIVPCRNEVNYIDNFLTIVFQQIKPDSMDIQVVIADGESDDGTREHLEIWAQREDRLLIVDNPKKTTPAGLNIAISQTIGETIIRMDVHTIYAADYVKNCVENLYKTGASCVGGAWRAATSPGRAGAIAAAFGSRFGSGGAASRRVDYTGPVDTVYLGTWRRSDLLKLGGFDETLLRTEDDELNLRIIRSGGKVWQSADIKCCYQPRSSFKALAAQIYQYGYWKVPLIRKHHAPASPRHLVPVFFVFTILSLLFFGFFYP
;
A
#
# COMPACT_ATOMS: atom_id res chain seq x y z
N MET A 1 27.95 13.77 28.67
CA MET A 1 26.80 12.84 28.75
C MET A 1 26.86 11.97 27.53
N ASP A 2 27.38 10.75 27.73
CA ASP A 2 27.62 9.76 26.69
C ASP A 2 26.28 9.21 26.16
N ALA A 3 25.97 9.49 24.91
CA ALA A 3 24.86 8.89 24.22
C ALA A 3 25.32 7.50 23.73
N THR A 4 24.94 6.47 24.45
CA THR A 4 25.10 5.07 24.03
C THR A 4 24.45 4.89 22.66
N PRO A 5 25.17 4.34 21.65
CA PRO A 5 24.57 4.06 20.35
C PRO A 5 23.46 3.02 20.49
N PRO A 6 22.39 3.08 19.65
CA PRO A 6 21.31 2.10 19.73
C PRO A 6 21.86 0.71 19.46
N LYS A 7 21.40 -0.25 20.30
CA LYS A 7 21.72 -1.67 20.19
C LYS A 7 21.47 -2.17 18.75
N ASN A 8 22.39 -2.96 18.24
CA ASN A 8 22.31 -3.67 16.97
C ASN A 8 20.91 -4.22 16.71
N ASN A 9 20.22 -3.63 15.71
CA ASN A 9 18.96 -4.13 15.16
C ASN A 9 19.27 -5.23 14.12
N GLU A 10 20.05 -6.23 14.49
CA GLU A 10 20.21 -7.43 13.66
C GLU A 10 18.87 -8.18 13.66
N ALA A 11 18.45 -8.63 12.48
CA ALA A 11 17.26 -9.46 12.34
C ALA A 11 17.44 -10.74 13.19
N PRO A 12 16.47 -11.13 14.04
CA PRO A 12 16.60 -12.34 14.84
C PRO A 12 16.73 -13.58 13.94
N ASN A 13 17.47 -14.58 14.42
CA ASN A 13 17.97 -15.74 13.67
C ASN A 13 16.90 -16.70 13.09
N HIS A 14 15.62 -16.54 13.36
CA HIS A 14 14.48 -17.23 12.74
C HIS A 14 13.29 -16.30 12.75
N GLN A 15 13.07 -15.57 11.67
CA GLN A 15 11.90 -14.69 11.55
C GLN A 15 10.87 -15.32 10.63
N LEU A 16 9.65 -15.44 11.15
CA LEU A 16 8.49 -15.70 10.32
C LEU A 16 7.95 -14.36 9.79
N ILE A 17 7.74 -14.30 8.48
CA ILE A 17 7.13 -13.18 7.77
C ILE A 17 5.68 -13.55 7.48
N SER A 18 4.73 -12.69 7.82
CA SER A 18 3.34 -12.87 7.39
C SER A 18 3.03 -11.89 6.27
N ILE A 19 2.66 -12.42 5.11
CA ILE A 19 2.15 -11.66 3.97
C ILE A 19 0.64 -11.59 4.09
N ILE A 20 0.06 -10.41 4.15
CA ILE A 20 -1.38 -10.18 4.22
C ILE A 20 -1.90 -9.68 2.87
N VAL A 21 -2.99 -10.28 2.39
CA VAL A 21 -3.53 -10.03 1.06
C VAL A 21 -5.04 -9.85 1.12
N PRO A 22 -5.57 -8.66 0.86
CA PRO A 22 -7.00 -8.49 0.63
C PRO A 22 -7.31 -8.96 -0.80
N CYS A 23 -8.25 -9.88 -0.96
CA CYS A 23 -8.59 -10.48 -2.24
C CYS A 23 -10.10 -10.44 -2.47
N ARG A 24 -10.53 -10.08 -3.69
CA ARG A 24 -11.91 -10.23 -4.13
C ARG A 24 -11.99 -10.16 -5.64
N ASN A 25 -12.51 -11.22 -6.26
CA ASN A 25 -12.73 -11.30 -7.71
C ASN A 25 -11.44 -11.08 -8.52
N GLU A 26 -10.43 -11.91 -8.27
CA GLU A 26 -9.09 -11.82 -8.84
C GLU A 26 -8.70 -13.11 -9.61
N VAL A 27 -9.68 -13.85 -10.16
CA VAL A 27 -9.45 -15.16 -10.82
C VAL A 27 -8.38 -15.12 -11.91
N ASN A 28 -8.27 -14.00 -12.64
CA ASN A 28 -7.30 -13.84 -13.72
C ASN A 28 -5.86 -13.59 -13.25
N TYR A 29 -5.66 -13.30 -11.96
CA TYR A 29 -4.37 -12.87 -11.42
C TYR A 29 -3.87 -13.77 -10.29
N ILE A 30 -4.76 -14.47 -9.59
CA ILE A 30 -4.46 -15.12 -8.32
C ILE A 30 -3.39 -16.21 -8.44
N ASP A 31 -3.42 -17.06 -9.48
CA ASP A 31 -2.45 -18.12 -9.68
C ASP A 31 -1.05 -17.59 -9.94
N ASN A 32 -0.94 -16.58 -10.80
CA ASN A 32 0.34 -15.94 -11.08
C ASN A 32 0.88 -15.21 -9.84
N PHE A 33 0.00 -14.54 -9.08
CA PHE A 33 0.36 -13.88 -7.83
C PHE A 33 0.92 -14.87 -6.81
N LEU A 34 0.23 -15.99 -6.54
CA LEU A 34 0.68 -17.01 -5.60
C LEU A 34 2.01 -17.64 -6.03
N THR A 35 2.16 -17.91 -7.33
CA THR A 35 3.44 -18.38 -7.89
C THR A 35 4.57 -17.40 -7.56
N ILE A 36 4.37 -16.10 -7.79
CA ILE A 36 5.37 -15.07 -7.50
C ILE A 36 5.65 -14.99 -6.00
N VAL A 37 4.62 -15.03 -5.15
CA VAL A 37 4.78 -14.93 -3.69
C VAL A 37 5.60 -16.07 -3.13
N PHE A 38 5.31 -17.31 -3.51
CA PHE A 38 6.04 -18.50 -3.01
C PHE A 38 7.44 -18.65 -3.62
N GLN A 39 7.73 -17.94 -4.71
CA GLN A 39 9.07 -17.88 -5.33
C GLN A 39 9.91 -16.67 -4.87
N GLN A 40 9.39 -15.83 -3.96
CA GLN A 40 10.13 -14.68 -3.47
C GLN A 40 11.48 -15.10 -2.84
N ILE A 41 12.53 -14.38 -3.20
CA ILE A 41 13.81 -14.51 -2.54
C ILE A 41 13.64 -14.05 -1.09
N LYS A 42 13.95 -14.93 -0.18
CA LYS A 42 13.92 -14.69 1.26
C LYS A 42 15.33 -14.94 1.83
N PRO A 43 15.72 -14.29 2.91
CA PRO A 43 16.90 -14.68 3.66
C PRO A 43 16.79 -16.16 4.11
N ASP A 44 17.87 -16.91 4.07
CA ASP A 44 17.89 -18.36 4.31
C ASP A 44 17.28 -18.80 5.65
N SER A 45 17.18 -17.89 6.61
CA SER A 45 16.61 -18.12 7.95
C SER A 45 15.14 -17.73 8.10
N MET A 46 14.45 -17.32 7.03
CA MET A 46 13.06 -16.78 7.12
C MET A 46 12.05 -17.69 6.47
N ASP A 47 10.96 -17.97 7.18
CA ASP A 47 9.76 -18.61 6.64
C ASP A 47 8.67 -17.59 6.32
N ILE A 48 7.79 -17.93 5.38
CA ILE A 48 6.69 -17.08 4.94
C ILE A 48 5.36 -17.77 5.27
N GLN A 49 4.48 -17.05 5.94
CA GLN A 49 3.06 -17.33 6.01
C GLN A 49 2.33 -16.38 5.05
N VAL A 50 1.38 -16.88 4.29
CA VAL A 50 0.51 -16.06 3.43
C VAL A 50 -0.92 -16.14 3.96
N VAL A 51 -1.51 -15.00 4.30
CA VAL A 51 -2.91 -14.92 4.77
C VAL A 51 -3.71 -14.11 3.76
N ILE A 52 -4.62 -14.78 3.05
CA ILE A 52 -5.51 -14.15 2.08
C ILE A 52 -6.90 -13.99 2.68
N ALA A 53 -7.37 -12.74 2.78
CA ALA A 53 -8.73 -12.43 3.19
C ALA A 53 -9.63 -12.30 1.95
N ASP A 54 -10.40 -13.36 1.67
CA ASP A 54 -11.31 -13.43 0.54
C ASP A 54 -12.63 -12.71 0.84
N GLY A 55 -12.93 -11.70 0.05
CA GLY A 55 -14.13 -10.87 0.17
C GLY A 55 -15.39 -11.51 -0.45
N GLU A 56 -15.62 -12.80 -0.22
CA GLU A 56 -16.69 -13.58 -0.83
C GLU A 56 -16.66 -13.44 -2.36
N SER A 57 -15.56 -13.90 -2.96
CA SER A 57 -15.40 -13.93 -4.42
C SER A 57 -16.41 -14.84 -5.07
N ASP A 58 -16.94 -14.42 -6.23
CA ASP A 58 -17.98 -15.13 -7.00
C ASP A 58 -17.59 -15.36 -8.47
N ASP A 59 -16.30 -15.16 -8.80
CA ASP A 59 -15.75 -15.29 -10.15
C ASP A 59 -14.87 -16.54 -10.36
N GLY A 60 -14.76 -17.43 -9.36
CA GLY A 60 -13.86 -18.59 -9.36
C GLY A 60 -12.57 -18.39 -8.57
N THR A 61 -12.30 -17.19 -8.04
CA THR A 61 -11.09 -16.92 -7.23
C THR A 61 -10.99 -17.86 -6.03
N ARG A 62 -12.09 -18.12 -5.33
CA ARG A 62 -12.12 -18.94 -4.11
C ARG A 62 -11.69 -20.36 -4.41
N GLU A 63 -12.18 -20.95 -5.47
CA GLU A 63 -11.85 -22.30 -5.92
C GLU A 63 -10.35 -22.44 -6.22
N HIS A 64 -9.76 -21.45 -6.88
CA HIS A 64 -8.31 -21.41 -7.13
C HIS A 64 -7.52 -21.34 -5.82
N LEU A 65 -7.94 -20.49 -4.87
CA LEU A 65 -7.32 -20.39 -3.56
C LEU A 65 -7.35 -21.73 -2.81
N GLU A 66 -8.48 -22.44 -2.82
CA GLU A 66 -8.63 -23.73 -2.15
C GLU A 66 -7.73 -24.82 -2.78
N ILE A 67 -7.58 -24.82 -4.11
CA ILE A 67 -6.63 -25.69 -4.80
C ILE A 67 -5.19 -25.41 -4.37
N TRP A 68 -4.82 -24.12 -4.22
CA TRP A 68 -3.50 -23.75 -3.75
C TRP A 68 -3.27 -24.15 -2.28
N ALA A 69 -4.24 -23.97 -1.39
CA ALA A 69 -4.14 -24.32 0.02
C ALA A 69 -3.96 -25.85 0.25
N GLN A 70 -4.42 -26.69 -0.68
CA GLN A 70 -4.17 -28.13 -0.64
C GLN A 70 -2.71 -28.51 -0.93
N ARG A 71 -1.93 -27.63 -1.55
CA ARG A 71 -0.55 -27.87 -2.01
C ARG A 71 0.48 -27.06 -1.23
N GLU A 72 0.02 -26.04 -0.51
CA GLU A 72 0.90 -25.05 0.13
C GLU A 72 0.40 -24.75 1.54
N ASP A 73 0.96 -25.48 2.52
CA ASP A 73 0.58 -25.39 3.93
C ASP A 73 0.81 -23.99 4.55
N ARG A 74 1.61 -23.17 3.88
CA ARG A 74 1.88 -21.78 4.30
C ARG A 74 0.77 -20.81 3.90
N LEU A 75 -0.21 -21.24 3.10
CA LEU A 75 -1.35 -20.45 2.68
C LEU A 75 -2.54 -20.64 3.62
N LEU A 76 -2.97 -19.56 4.25
CA LEU A 76 -4.20 -19.51 5.05
C LEU A 76 -5.23 -18.62 4.32
N ILE A 77 -6.41 -19.16 4.08
CA ILE A 77 -7.54 -18.43 3.51
C ILE A 77 -8.52 -18.09 4.63
N VAL A 78 -8.92 -16.83 4.71
CA VAL A 78 -9.90 -16.35 5.70
C VAL A 78 -11.02 -15.58 5.02
N ASP A 79 -12.23 -15.67 5.55
CA ASP A 79 -13.38 -14.99 4.97
C ASP A 79 -13.43 -13.52 5.41
N ASN A 80 -13.74 -12.64 4.46
CA ASN A 80 -13.97 -11.22 4.69
C ASN A 80 -15.43 -10.85 4.33
N PRO A 81 -16.40 -11.07 5.21
CA PRO A 81 -17.82 -10.85 4.92
C PRO A 81 -18.17 -9.37 4.68
N LYS A 82 -17.32 -8.44 5.13
CA LYS A 82 -17.50 -7.01 4.85
C LYS A 82 -17.10 -6.62 3.43
N LYS A 83 -16.39 -7.46 2.70
CA LYS A 83 -15.97 -7.27 1.29
C LYS A 83 -15.17 -5.99 1.03
N THR A 84 -14.58 -5.42 2.07
CA THR A 84 -13.79 -4.18 2.00
C THR A 84 -12.33 -4.45 2.24
N THR A 85 -11.45 -3.70 1.59
CA THR A 85 -9.99 -3.84 1.75
C THR A 85 -9.53 -3.69 3.21
N PRO A 86 -9.91 -2.63 3.96
CA PRO A 86 -9.42 -2.48 5.32
C PRO A 86 -9.93 -3.57 6.27
N ALA A 87 -11.16 -4.04 6.11
CA ALA A 87 -11.66 -5.16 6.91
C ALA A 87 -10.90 -6.46 6.60
N GLY A 88 -10.67 -6.77 5.31
CA GLY A 88 -9.86 -7.91 4.90
C GLY A 88 -8.45 -7.86 5.46
N LEU A 89 -7.80 -6.69 5.41
CA LEU A 89 -6.47 -6.50 5.99
C LEU A 89 -6.48 -6.75 7.52
N ASN A 90 -7.45 -6.23 8.25
CA ASN A 90 -7.55 -6.45 9.71
C ASN A 90 -7.82 -7.90 10.06
N ILE A 91 -8.69 -8.58 9.31
CA ILE A 91 -8.95 -10.02 9.49
C ILE A 91 -7.65 -10.79 9.23
N ALA A 92 -6.95 -10.52 8.13
CA ALA A 92 -5.68 -11.15 7.83
C ALA A 92 -4.64 -10.91 8.93
N ILE A 93 -4.49 -9.66 9.43
CA ILE A 93 -3.58 -9.30 10.52
C ILE A 93 -3.88 -10.13 11.77
N SER A 94 -5.15 -10.37 12.11
CA SER A 94 -5.52 -11.16 13.29
C SER A 94 -5.04 -12.61 13.22
N GLN A 95 -4.83 -13.15 12.03
CA GLN A 95 -4.36 -14.51 11.77
C GLN A 95 -2.85 -14.60 11.52
N THR A 96 -2.15 -13.48 11.55
CA THR A 96 -0.68 -13.48 11.37
C THR A 96 0.02 -13.98 12.63
N ILE A 97 1.07 -14.77 12.42
CA ILE A 97 1.96 -15.25 13.49
C ILE A 97 3.39 -14.71 13.33
N GLY A 98 3.72 -14.17 12.17
CA GLY A 98 5.04 -13.60 11.88
C GLY A 98 5.29 -12.28 12.60
N GLU A 99 6.54 -12.00 12.94
CA GLU A 99 6.97 -10.74 13.57
C GLU A 99 6.94 -9.56 12.60
N THR A 100 7.12 -9.84 11.31
CA THR A 100 7.04 -8.86 10.22
C THR A 100 5.79 -9.11 9.40
N ILE A 101 5.01 -8.07 9.18
CA ILE A 101 3.83 -8.09 8.30
C ILE A 101 4.15 -7.32 7.02
N ILE A 102 3.89 -7.93 5.88
CA ILE A 102 4.02 -7.31 4.55
C ILE A 102 2.66 -7.34 3.87
N ARG A 103 2.14 -6.19 3.45
CA ARG A 103 0.97 -6.14 2.57
C ARG A 103 1.38 -6.40 1.14
N MET A 104 0.65 -7.28 0.46
CA MET A 104 0.74 -7.47 -0.98
C MET A 104 -0.67 -7.48 -1.58
N ASP A 105 -0.82 -6.91 -2.77
CA ASP A 105 -2.10 -6.86 -3.51
C ASP A 105 -1.98 -7.73 -4.77
N VAL A 106 -3.03 -8.50 -5.08
CA VAL A 106 -3.02 -9.57 -6.11
C VAL A 106 -2.64 -9.06 -7.51
N HIS A 107 -3.14 -7.89 -7.91
CA HIS A 107 -2.91 -7.31 -9.24
C HIS A 107 -1.65 -6.43 -9.32
N THR A 108 -0.71 -6.60 -8.41
CA THR A 108 0.59 -5.91 -8.41
C THR A 108 1.69 -6.86 -8.85
N ILE A 109 2.61 -6.38 -9.68
CA ILE A 109 3.79 -7.13 -10.13
C ILE A 109 4.94 -6.82 -9.18
N TYR A 110 5.56 -7.85 -8.62
CA TYR A 110 6.65 -7.74 -7.64
C TYR A 110 7.99 -8.19 -8.22
N ALA A 111 9.07 -7.50 -7.84
CA ALA A 111 10.41 -8.00 -8.09
C ALA A 111 10.66 -9.27 -7.25
N ALA A 112 11.54 -10.14 -7.71
CA ALA A 112 11.84 -11.41 -7.03
C ALA A 112 12.41 -11.23 -5.62
N ASP A 113 13.04 -10.10 -5.35
CA ASP A 113 13.67 -9.72 -4.07
C ASP A 113 12.81 -8.76 -3.22
N TYR A 114 11.52 -8.59 -3.58
CA TYR A 114 10.63 -7.64 -2.92
C TYR A 114 10.52 -7.89 -1.41
N VAL A 115 10.22 -9.14 -1.02
CA VAL A 115 10.07 -9.53 0.39
C VAL A 115 11.38 -9.31 1.16
N LYS A 116 12.51 -9.74 0.60
CA LYS A 116 13.83 -9.53 1.18
C LYS A 116 14.10 -8.04 1.44
N ASN A 117 13.92 -7.21 0.43
CA ASN A 117 14.18 -5.77 0.53
C ASN A 117 13.23 -5.08 1.53
N CYS A 118 11.97 -5.52 1.64
CA CYS A 118 11.04 -5.03 2.66
C CYS A 118 11.57 -5.28 4.07
N VAL A 119 11.96 -6.51 4.37
CA VAL A 119 12.46 -6.90 5.68
C VAL A 119 13.77 -6.17 6.01
N GLU A 120 14.75 -6.23 5.12
CA GLU A 120 16.05 -5.59 5.34
C GLU A 120 15.90 -4.08 5.61
N ASN A 121 15.09 -3.37 4.83
CA ASN A 121 14.86 -1.95 5.03
C ASN A 121 14.12 -1.65 6.34
N LEU A 122 13.15 -2.48 6.75
CA LEU A 122 12.45 -2.31 8.01
C LEU A 122 13.41 -2.34 9.21
N TYR A 123 14.32 -3.30 9.23
CA TYR A 123 15.28 -3.44 10.33
C TYR A 123 16.43 -2.45 10.23
N LYS A 124 16.99 -2.24 9.05
CA LYS A 124 18.09 -1.30 8.80
C LYS A 124 17.74 0.14 9.16
N THR A 125 16.53 0.58 8.82
CA THR A 125 16.13 1.98 9.04
C THR A 125 15.51 2.23 10.42
N GLY A 126 15.04 1.17 11.10
CA GLY A 126 14.27 1.30 12.32
C GLY A 126 12.92 2.02 12.14
N ALA A 127 12.47 2.23 10.88
CA ALA A 127 11.21 2.86 10.59
C ALA A 127 10.02 2.02 11.10
N SER A 128 8.90 2.65 11.37
CA SER A 128 7.66 1.98 11.78
C SER A 128 6.92 1.36 10.60
N CYS A 129 7.09 1.94 9.41
CA CYS A 129 6.58 1.44 8.14
C CYS A 129 7.61 1.65 7.04
N VAL A 130 7.85 0.63 6.22
CA VAL A 130 8.67 0.76 5.01
C VAL A 130 7.89 0.28 3.80
N GLY A 131 8.22 0.81 2.62
CA GLY A 131 7.64 0.37 1.36
C GLY A 131 8.36 0.95 0.15
N GLY A 132 7.90 0.57 -1.04
CA GLY A 132 8.42 1.08 -2.30
C GLY A 132 7.67 2.31 -2.80
N ALA A 133 8.22 2.93 -3.84
CA ALA A 133 7.49 3.92 -4.61
C ALA A 133 6.34 3.29 -5.38
N TRP A 134 5.24 4.00 -5.48
CA TRP A 134 4.21 3.63 -6.43
C TRP A 134 4.74 3.79 -7.86
N ARG A 135 4.92 2.68 -8.56
CA ARG A 135 5.38 2.62 -9.95
C ARG A 135 4.22 2.16 -10.82
N ALA A 136 3.93 2.87 -11.88
CA ALA A 136 3.01 2.38 -12.89
C ALA A 136 3.76 1.46 -13.87
N ALA A 137 3.18 0.31 -14.17
CA ALA A 137 3.68 -0.53 -15.25
C ALA A 137 3.57 0.22 -16.58
N THR A 138 4.63 0.17 -17.36
CA THR A 138 4.64 0.77 -18.72
C THR A 138 3.85 -0.14 -19.66
N SER A 139 2.92 0.45 -20.38
CA SER A 139 2.16 -0.25 -21.43
C SER A 139 1.91 0.70 -22.60
N PRO A 140 1.77 0.20 -23.82
CA PRO A 140 1.49 1.05 -24.98
C PRO A 140 0.09 1.69 -24.89
N GLY A 141 -0.11 2.79 -25.63
CA GLY A 141 -1.39 3.43 -25.78
C GLY A 141 -1.87 4.21 -24.54
N ARG A 142 -3.18 4.20 -24.28
CA ARG A 142 -3.83 5.02 -23.24
C ARG A 142 -3.35 4.70 -21.82
N ALA A 143 -3.14 3.44 -21.52
CA ALA A 143 -2.64 3.03 -20.19
C ALA A 143 -1.23 3.56 -19.93
N GLY A 144 -0.35 3.57 -20.94
CA GLY A 144 0.98 4.19 -20.83
C GLY A 144 0.92 5.71 -20.63
N ALA A 145 0.03 6.41 -21.33
CA ALA A 145 -0.18 7.83 -21.14
C ALA A 145 -0.67 8.15 -19.69
N ILE A 146 -1.60 7.35 -19.17
CA ILE A 146 -2.07 7.46 -17.79
C ILE A 146 -0.92 7.21 -16.80
N ALA A 147 -0.11 6.17 -17.03
CA ALA A 147 1.05 5.85 -16.21
C ALA A 147 2.06 7.01 -16.19
N ALA A 148 2.37 7.59 -17.36
CA ALA A 148 3.27 8.73 -17.49
C ALA A 148 2.72 9.99 -16.76
N ALA A 149 1.42 10.26 -16.86
CA ALA A 149 0.78 11.37 -16.16
C ALA A 149 0.91 11.21 -14.64
N PHE A 150 0.64 10.01 -14.10
CA PHE A 150 0.80 9.72 -12.66
C PHE A 150 2.26 9.78 -12.19
N GLY A 151 3.23 9.40 -13.04
CA GLY A 151 4.65 9.49 -12.73
C GLY A 151 5.21 10.91 -12.84
N SER A 152 4.48 11.84 -13.47
CA SER A 152 4.94 13.21 -13.66
C SER A 152 4.89 14.02 -12.35
N ARG A 153 5.78 15.01 -12.20
CA ARG A 153 5.77 15.93 -11.05
C ARG A 153 4.47 16.73 -10.96
N PHE A 154 3.83 17.02 -12.07
CA PHE A 154 2.55 17.74 -12.11
C PHE A 154 1.41 16.83 -11.66
N GLY A 155 1.32 15.60 -12.20
CA GLY A 155 0.25 14.65 -11.83
C GLY A 155 0.36 14.11 -10.42
N SER A 156 1.58 14.07 -9.85
CA SER A 156 1.84 13.58 -8.49
C SER A 156 1.94 14.68 -7.42
N GLY A 157 1.82 15.96 -7.81
CA GLY A 157 2.00 17.09 -6.89
C GLY A 157 3.38 17.12 -6.24
N GLY A 158 4.42 16.56 -6.90
CA GLY A 158 5.78 16.51 -6.39
C GLY A 158 5.99 15.56 -5.20
N ALA A 159 5.06 14.62 -4.96
CA ALA A 159 5.17 13.67 -3.87
C ALA A 159 6.47 12.84 -3.92
N ALA A 160 7.25 12.83 -2.83
CA ALA A 160 8.46 12.02 -2.73
C ALA A 160 8.14 10.52 -2.90
N SER A 161 6.98 10.06 -2.40
CA SER A 161 6.47 8.70 -2.54
C SER A 161 6.18 8.25 -3.98
N ARG A 162 6.22 9.16 -4.95
CA ARG A 162 6.10 8.86 -6.39
C ARG A 162 7.45 8.81 -7.11
N ARG A 163 8.51 9.21 -6.47
CA ARG A 163 9.85 9.20 -7.04
C ARG A 163 10.47 7.81 -6.87
N VAL A 164 10.66 7.12 -7.99
CA VAL A 164 11.13 5.73 -8.01
C VAL A 164 12.59 5.55 -7.57
N ASP A 165 13.37 6.62 -7.62
CA ASP A 165 14.78 6.72 -7.27
C ASP A 165 15.02 7.26 -5.84
N TYR A 166 13.96 7.63 -5.13
CA TYR A 166 14.07 8.24 -3.81
C TYR A 166 14.12 7.18 -2.71
N THR A 167 15.07 7.35 -1.80
CA THR A 167 15.15 6.61 -0.53
C THR A 167 15.19 7.62 0.61
N GLY A 168 14.24 7.50 1.56
CA GLY A 168 14.14 8.44 2.67
C GLY A 168 12.75 8.49 3.28
N PRO A 169 12.54 9.41 4.26
CA PRO A 169 11.25 9.60 4.91
C PRO A 169 10.22 10.17 3.94
N VAL A 170 8.99 9.64 4.03
CA VAL A 170 7.84 10.05 3.21
C VAL A 170 6.59 10.13 4.07
N ASP A 171 5.53 10.73 3.54
CA ASP A 171 4.22 10.78 4.18
C ASP A 171 3.39 9.51 3.95
N THR A 172 3.68 8.75 2.88
CA THR A 172 3.02 7.48 2.55
C THR A 172 3.92 6.63 1.67
N VAL A 173 3.73 5.31 1.69
CA VAL A 173 4.36 4.34 0.79
C VAL A 173 3.30 3.54 0.04
N TYR A 174 3.67 2.93 -1.07
CA TYR A 174 2.83 1.95 -1.74
C TYR A 174 3.09 0.57 -1.15
N LEU A 175 2.06 -0.06 -0.60
CA LEU A 175 2.11 -1.35 0.10
C LEU A 175 3.15 -1.35 1.24
N GLY A 176 2.71 -1.29 2.46
CA GLY A 176 3.57 -1.14 3.62
C GLY A 176 4.08 -2.47 4.18
N THR A 177 5.15 -2.35 4.94
CA THR A 177 5.73 -3.42 5.75
C THR A 177 5.94 -2.88 7.16
N TRP A 178 5.54 -3.64 8.17
CA TRP A 178 5.53 -3.24 9.58
C TRP A 178 6.05 -4.34 10.49
N ARG A 179 6.51 -3.98 11.67
CA ARG A 179 6.57 -4.93 12.79
C ARG A 179 5.14 -5.22 13.25
N ARG A 180 4.81 -6.49 13.43
CA ARG A 180 3.47 -6.92 13.87
C ARG A 180 3.07 -6.22 15.16
N SER A 181 3.97 -6.14 16.13
CA SER A 181 3.70 -5.48 17.42
C SER A 181 3.32 -4.01 17.27
N ASP A 182 3.95 -3.29 16.33
CA ASP A 182 3.68 -1.86 16.11
C ASP A 182 2.34 -1.66 15.39
N LEU A 183 2.03 -2.51 14.40
CA LEU A 183 0.77 -2.46 13.69
C LEU A 183 -0.43 -2.79 14.60
N LEU A 184 -0.27 -3.77 15.50
CA LEU A 184 -1.29 -4.12 16.49
C LEU A 184 -1.50 -3.01 17.54
N LYS A 185 -0.43 -2.36 18.02
CA LYS A 185 -0.53 -1.20 18.92
C LYS A 185 -1.26 -0.02 18.30
N LEU A 186 -1.12 0.16 16.99
CA LEU A 186 -1.84 1.19 16.22
C LEU A 186 -3.31 0.82 15.99
N GLY A 187 -3.74 -0.41 16.26
CA GLY A 187 -5.11 -0.87 16.05
C GLY A 187 -5.45 -1.25 14.61
N GLY A 188 -4.43 -1.51 13.77
CA GLY A 188 -4.64 -1.91 12.37
C GLY A 188 -5.18 -0.78 11.48
N PHE A 189 -5.95 -1.15 10.45
CA PHE A 189 -6.53 -0.23 9.48
C PHE A 189 -7.91 0.27 9.92
N ASP A 190 -8.24 1.52 9.59
CA ASP A 190 -9.58 2.06 9.85
C ASP A 190 -10.59 1.55 8.81
N GLU A 191 -11.51 0.72 9.26
CA GLU A 191 -12.53 0.10 8.40
C GLU A 191 -13.62 1.08 7.92
N THR A 192 -13.68 2.27 8.48
CA THR A 192 -14.61 3.33 8.03
C THR A 192 -14.10 4.06 6.78
N LEU A 193 -12.81 3.93 6.47
CA LEU A 193 -12.15 4.53 5.31
C LEU A 193 -11.91 3.47 4.23
N LEU A 194 -12.89 3.24 3.36
CA LEU A 194 -12.83 2.20 2.32
C LEU A 194 -11.76 2.45 1.25
N ARG A 195 -11.26 3.67 1.16
CA ARG A 195 -10.10 4.10 0.37
C ARG A 195 -9.26 5.02 1.24
N THR A 196 -7.99 5.16 0.93
CA THR A 196 -7.05 5.97 1.73
C THR A 196 -6.73 5.38 3.11
N GLU A 197 -7.00 4.10 3.32
CA GLU A 197 -6.66 3.35 4.53
C GLU A 197 -5.15 3.41 4.82
N ASP A 198 -4.31 3.37 3.77
CA ASP A 198 -2.84 3.49 3.88
C ASP A 198 -2.42 4.89 4.34
N ASP A 199 -3.00 5.94 3.74
CA ASP A 199 -2.71 7.32 4.11
C ASP A 199 -3.11 7.60 5.57
N GLU A 200 -4.22 7.02 6.03
CA GLU A 200 -4.69 7.14 7.40
C GLU A 200 -3.74 6.45 8.39
N LEU A 201 -3.38 5.21 8.12
CA LEU A 201 -2.44 4.46 8.96
C LEU A 201 -1.07 5.16 9.02
N ASN A 202 -0.55 5.61 7.87
CA ASN A 202 0.72 6.33 7.82
C ASN A 202 0.66 7.67 8.57
N LEU A 203 -0.47 8.38 8.51
CA LEU A 203 -0.69 9.59 9.31
C LEU A 203 -0.66 9.30 10.81
N ARG A 204 -1.30 8.20 11.27
CA ARG A 204 -1.24 7.78 12.68
C ARG A 204 0.18 7.42 13.10
N ILE A 205 0.93 6.71 12.27
CA ILE A 205 2.34 6.40 12.51
C ILE A 205 3.14 7.69 12.73
N ILE A 206 3.03 8.66 11.82
CA ILE A 206 3.79 9.91 11.89
C ILE A 206 3.38 10.73 13.13
N ARG A 207 2.09 10.80 13.47
CA ARG A 207 1.59 11.52 14.64
C ARG A 207 2.00 10.88 15.96
N SER A 208 2.21 9.58 15.99
CA SER A 208 2.76 8.88 17.15
C SER A 208 4.28 8.98 17.29
N GLY A 209 4.95 9.77 16.44
CA GLY A 209 6.40 9.94 16.44
C GLY A 209 7.16 8.86 15.64
N GLY A 210 6.44 7.95 14.97
CA GLY A 210 7.01 6.94 14.09
C GLY A 210 7.46 7.51 12.76
N LYS A 211 8.17 6.69 11.97
CA LYS A 211 8.69 7.05 10.64
C LYS A 211 8.10 6.16 9.58
N VAL A 212 7.65 6.76 8.49
CA VAL A 212 7.32 6.07 7.23
C VAL A 212 8.49 6.29 6.27
N TRP A 213 9.02 5.20 5.70
CA TRP A 213 10.24 5.23 4.91
C TRP A 213 10.05 4.55 3.56
N GLN A 214 10.41 5.24 2.50
CA GLN A 214 10.49 4.66 1.17
C GLN A 214 11.90 4.20 0.86
N SER A 215 12.03 3.03 0.22
CA SER A 215 13.29 2.58 -0.37
C SER A 215 13.14 2.34 -1.87
N ALA A 216 14.11 2.83 -2.64
CA ALA A 216 14.21 2.57 -4.08
C ALA A 216 14.45 1.09 -4.41
N ASP A 217 14.97 0.31 -3.45
CA ASP A 217 15.25 -1.11 -3.60
C ASP A 217 13.97 -1.97 -3.53
N ILE A 218 12.91 -1.48 -2.85
CA ILE A 218 11.62 -2.15 -2.78
C ILE A 218 10.86 -1.88 -4.08
N LYS A 219 10.86 -2.86 -4.98
CA LYS A 219 10.35 -2.70 -6.35
C LYS A 219 9.08 -3.50 -6.59
N CYS A 220 8.02 -2.79 -6.92
CA CYS A 220 6.78 -3.37 -7.43
C CYS A 220 6.15 -2.41 -8.46
N CYS A 221 5.27 -2.94 -9.30
CA CYS A 221 4.61 -2.17 -10.35
C CYS A 221 3.09 -2.35 -10.28
N TYR A 222 2.38 -1.24 -10.15
CA TYR A 222 0.92 -1.19 -10.24
C TYR A 222 0.48 -1.21 -11.71
N GLN A 223 -0.54 -1.99 -12.03
CA GLN A 223 -1.17 -1.94 -13.36
C GLN A 223 -2.19 -0.80 -13.42
N PRO A 224 -1.93 0.27 -14.21
CA PRO A 224 -2.82 1.42 -14.26
C PRO A 224 -4.12 1.08 -14.99
N ARG A 225 -5.17 1.85 -14.72
CA ARG A 225 -6.45 1.73 -15.41
C ARG A 225 -6.27 1.96 -16.91
N SER A 226 -6.95 1.16 -17.72
CA SER A 226 -6.83 1.18 -19.19
C SER A 226 -7.78 2.16 -19.88
N SER A 227 -8.74 2.76 -19.15
CA SER A 227 -9.72 3.69 -19.73
C SER A 227 -9.83 4.99 -18.94
N PHE A 228 -10.13 6.09 -19.64
CA PHE A 228 -10.36 7.40 -19.01
C PHE A 228 -11.56 7.42 -18.07
N LYS A 229 -12.61 6.63 -18.35
CA LYS A 229 -13.77 6.48 -17.46
C LYS A 229 -13.36 5.86 -16.11
N ALA A 230 -12.59 4.78 -16.16
CA ALA A 230 -12.08 4.13 -14.95
C ALA A 230 -11.09 5.02 -14.18
N LEU A 231 -10.25 5.78 -14.90
CA LEU A 231 -9.37 6.78 -14.30
C LEU A 231 -10.17 7.89 -13.59
N ALA A 232 -11.16 8.46 -14.26
CA ALA A 232 -12.00 9.52 -13.67
C ALA A 232 -12.71 9.01 -12.40
N ALA A 233 -13.26 7.80 -12.43
CA ALA A 233 -13.88 7.17 -11.28
C ALA A 233 -12.86 6.98 -10.12
N GLN A 234 -11.63 6.58 -10.43
CA GLN A 234 -10.57 6.42 -9.43
C GLN A 234 -10.18 7.76 -8.79
N ILE A 235 -9.98 8.81 -9.61
CA ILE A 235 -9.63 10.16 -9.11
C ILE A 235 -10.78 10.73 -8.26
N TYR A 236 -12.05 10.53 -8.69
CA TYR A 236 -13.22 10.92 -7.92
C TYR A 236 -13.23 10.24 -6.54
N GLN A 237 -13.00 8.93 -6.49
CA GLN A 237 -12.93 8.18 -5.24
C GLN A 237 -11.80 8.69 -4.33
N TYR A 238 -10.64 8.99 -4.88
CA TYR A 238 -9.54 9.55 -4.10
C TYR A 238 -9.91 10.92 -3.49
N GLY A 239 -10.54 11.80 -4.26
CA GLY A 239 -11.03 13.09 -3.74
C GLY A 239 -12.11 12.92 -2.67
N TYR A 240 -13.10 12.07 -2.93
CA TYR A 240 -14.21 11.79 -2.02
C TYR A 240 -13.71 11.29 -0.65
N TRP A 241 -12.85 10.28 -0.64
CA TRP A 241 -12.36 9.67 0.61
C TRP A 241 -11.33 10.51 1.37
N LYS A 242 -10.75 11.54 0.76
CA LYS A 242 -9.92 12.53 1.47
C LYS A 242 -10.74 13.38 2.45
N VAL A 243 -12.02 13.62 2.17
CA VAL A 243 -12.88 14.46 3.04
C VAL A 243 -13.12 13.77 4.40
N PRO A 244 -13.57 12.50 4.49
CA PRO A 244 -13.67 11.79 5.76
C PRO A 244 -12.34 11.72 6.52
N LEU A 245 -11.22 11.47 5.82
CA LEU A 245 -9.89 11.45 6.41
C LEU A 245 -9.54 12.79 7.09
N ILE A 246 -9.73 13.91 6.38
CA ILE A 246 -9.47 15.26 6.91
C ILE A 246 -10.40 15.57 8.08
N ARG A 247 -11.68 15.21 7.99
CA ARG A 247 -12.64 15.39 9.09
C ARG A 247 -12.24 14.62 10.35
N LYS A 248 -11.87 13.37 10.19
CA LYS A 248 -11.44 12.50 11.31
C LYS A 248 -10.21 13.07 12.02
N HIS A 249 -9.23 13.53 11.27
CA HIS A 249 -7.94 13.95 11.81
C HIS A 249 -7.81 15.47 11.98
N HIS A 250 -8.83 16.27 11.61
CA HIS A 250 -8.80 17.74 11.62
C HIS A 250 -7.62 18.35 10.88
N ALA A 251 -7.01 17.59 9.97
CA ALA A 251 -5.90 18.02 9.13
C ALA A 251 -5.73 17.08 7.93
N PRO A 252 -5.26 17.58 6.77
CA PRO A 252 -4.87 16.72 5.66
C PRO A 252 -3.63 15.89 6.04
N ALA A 253 -3.54 14.66 5.53
CA ALA A 253 -2.34 13.83 5.70
C ALA A 253 -1.09 14.46 5.04
N SER A 254 -1.29 15.31 4.02
CA SER A 254 -0.25 16.12 3.40
C SER A 254 -0.84 17.41 2.84
N PRO A 255 -0.12 18.57 2.88
CA PRO A 255 -0.59 19.84 2.32
C PRO A 255 -0.98 19.76 0.84
N ARG A 256 -0.32 18.89 0.05
CA ARG A 256 -0.65 18.70 -1.37
C ARG A 256 -2.08 18.21 -1.61
N HIS A 257 -2.73 17.60 -0.62
CA HIS A 257 -4.12 17.15 -0.74
C HIS A 257 -5.11 18.31 -0.86
N LEU A 258 -4.72 19.53 -0.51
CA LEU A 258 -5.54 20.74 -0.66
C LEU A 258 -5.35 21.42 -2.03
N VAL A 259 -4.31 21.08 -2.79
CA VAL A 259 -4.02 21.68 -4.10
C VAL A 259 -5.21 21.60 -5.07
N PRO A 260 -5.91 20.45 -5.24
CA PRO A 260 -7.07 20.39 -6.13
C PRO A 260 -8.21 21.35 -5.72
N VAL A 261 -8.41 21.52 -4.42
CA VAL A 261 -9.45 22.45 -3.89
C VAL A 261 -9.10 23.89 -4.23
N PHE A 262 -7.86 24.32 -3.98
CA PHE A 262 -7.40 25.65 -4.34
C PHE A 262 -7.43 25.89 -5.84
N PHE A 263 -7.06 24.91 -6.65
CA PHE A 263 -7.10 24.99 -8.10
C PHE A 263 -8.52 25.23 -8.62
N VAL A 264 -9.49 24.44 -8.15
CA VAL A 264 -10.90 24.61 -8.54
C VAL A 264 -11.44 25.95 -8.07
N PHE A 265 -11.14 26.35 -6.82
CA PHE A 265 -11.55 27.64 -6.29
C PHE A 265 -10.99 28.79 -7.11
N THR A 266 -9.70 28.74 -7.50
CA THR A 266 -9.07 29.76 -8.33
C THR A 266 -9.76 29.86 -9.70
N ILE A 267 -10.04 28.73 -10.37
CA ILE A 267 -10.74 28.73 -11.67
C ILE A 267 -12.13 29.37 -11.51
N LEU A 268 -12.91 28.94 -10.51
CA LEU A 268 -14.25 29.50 -10.30
C LEU A 268 -14.21 31.00 -10.01
N SER A 269 -13.23 31.46 -9.23
CA SER A 269 -13.03 32.88 -8.94
C SER A 269 -12.68 33.64 -10.21
N LEU A 270 -11.75 33.14 -11.03
CA LEU A 270 -11.38 33.80 -12.29
C LEU A 270 -12.58 33.87 -13.27
N LEU A 271 -13.37 32.81 -13.38
CA LEU A 271 -14.57 32.81 -14.20
C LEU A 271 -15.62 33.82 -13.67
N PHE A 272 -15.80 33.88 -12.37
CA PHE A 272 -16.73 34.84 -11.74
C PHE A 272 -16.28 36.28 -11.99
N PHE A 273 -15.03 36.60 -11.72
CA PHE A 273 -14.53 37.98 -11.93
C PHE A 273 -14.45 38.33 -13.41
N GLY A 274 -14.03 37.40 -14.29
CA GLY A 274 -14.01 37.65 -15.74
C GLY A 274 -15.41 37.88 -16.36
N PHE A 275 -16.48 37.36 -15.72
CA PHE A 275 -17.86 37.64 -16.11
C PHE A 275 -18.29 39.05 -15.74
N PHE A 276 -17.86 39.58 -14.58
CA PHE A 276 -18.25 40.90 -14.07
C PHE A 276 -17.31 42.03 -14.47
N TYR A 277 -16.07 41.74 -14.90
CA TYR A 277 -15.05 42.69 -15.31
C TYR A 277 -14.42 42.23 -16.63
N PRO A 278 -15.18 42.34 -17.78
CA PRO A 278 -14.71 41.94 -19.08
C PRO A 278 -13.54 42.78 -19.59
#